data_785ad13464cb76c8fc2a7c1eed36fba0
#
_entry.id   785ad13464cb76c8fc2a7c1eed36fba0
#
_cell.length_a   1.000
_cell.length_b   1.000
_cell.length_c   1.000
_cell.angle_alpha   90.00
_cell.angle_beta   90.00
_cell.angle_gamma   90.00
#
_symmetry.space_group_name_H-M   'P 1'
#
loop_
_entity.id
_entity.type
_entity.pdbx_description
1 polymer ?
#
loop_
_entity_poly.entity_id
_entity_poly.type
_entity_poly.pdbx_seq_one_letter_code
_entity_poly.pdbx_strand_id
1 'polypeptide(L)'
;MESLHVFESVEKIPEGANITASRWIFKFKRNSAGEIIKRKSRLVAKGYTQQEGIDFHETFSPTLKSDSIRIFTALAVQNNFQIHHIEINAAYLNAPLKEEIYMKPPKGHEDYNKKYWKLRKAIYGLKQSGKQWNDELDKYIKKIGYRRIISEPCLYLKENKYNNISSILAVYVDDILLAGKREEIKNTKNLIKEKFKIKDIGKVNFIIGIKFIKHKNGYFLNQFRYIEEILEKFGMKNSVPSRNTKPILDEELRKNKIDKTKYRSAIGNLLYLAISTRPDIIYSVGKAARRSKDPNLEDWENVLKILKYLKGTIKYGLNFTKEQGIKAFVDADYAGDLETRRSTTGFLITIGNTPTSWCSKLQHCVSTSTAESEYYSLSECSKHCIWYLNLLNEFGLNMKSIEINIDNKAAIFNAKNQSINPKTKHMDIRVHYIRELIRNNKIKLKYIKSQYNLADGFTKYLSNGQMDNFRNSILTNINDINDIEV
;
A
#
# COMPACT_ATOMS: atom_id res chain seq x y z
N MET A 1 -2.99 -30.54 9.96
CA MET A 1 -1.58 -30.57 9.49
C MET A 1 -1.20 -31.96 9.00
N GLU A 2 -1.57 -33.00 9.70
CA GLU A 2 -1.38 -34.40 9.30
C GLU A 2 -2.00 -34.71 7.93
N SER A 3 -3.28 -34.40 7.74
CA SER A 3 -3.98 -34.60 6.45
C SER A 3 -3.36 -33.87 5.25
N LEU A 4 -2.49 -32.90 5.47
CA LEU A 4 -1.73 -32.18 4.45
C LEU A 4 -0.27 -32.64 4.39
N HIS A 5 0.11 -33.66 5.18
CA HIS A 5 1.50 -34.14 5.26
C HIS A 5 2.51 -33.02 5.50
N VAL A 6 2.24 -32.15 6.48
CA VAL A 6 3.07 -30.97 6.78
C VAL A 6 4.35 -31.35 7.51
N PHE A 7 4.32 -32.42 8.27
CA PHE A 7 5.45 -32.92 9.07
C PHE A 7 5.49 -34.43 9.09
N GLU A 8 6.63 -34.96 9.46
CA GLU A 8 6.90 -36.36 9.78
C GLU A 8 7.42 -36.45 11.19
N SER A 9 6.88 -37.37 12.00
CA SER A 9 7.34 -37.61 13.37
C SER A 9 8.61 -38.44 13.34
N VAL A 10 9.68 -37.95 13.97
CA VAL A 10 10.99 -38.61 14.04
C VAL A 10 11.43 -38.75 15.52
N GLU A 11 12.07 -39.85 15.84
CA GLU A 11 12.56 -40.11 17.19
C GLU A 11 13.91 -39.46 17.47
N LYS A 12 14.73 -39.35 16.43
CA LYS A 12 16.08 -38.77 16.49
C LYS A 12 16.22 -37.65 15.49
N ILE A 13 17.00 -36.67 15.82
CA ILE A 13 17.41 -35.56 14.93
C ILE A 13 18.90 -35.71 14.64
N PRO A 14 19.40 -35.20 13.49
CA PRO A 14 20.82 -35.15 13.19
C PRO A 14 21.59 -34.36 14.25
N GLU A 15 22.82 -34.77 14.51
CA GLU A 15 23.73 -34.04 15.39
C GLU A 15 23.96 -32.60 14.86
N GLY A 16 23.90 -31.60 15.73
CA GLY A 16 24.04 -30.18 15.36
C GLY A 16 22.79 -29.53 14.72
N ALA A 17 21.69 -30.28 14.51
CA ALA A 17 20.47 -29.69 13.97
C ALA A 17 19.80 -28.75 14.99
N ASN A 18 19.39 -27.57 14.52
CA ASN A 18 18.63 -26.62 15.33
C ASN A 18 17.16 -27.07 15.49
N ILE A 19 16.62 -26.95 16.72
CA ILE A 19 15.25 -27.31 17.03
C ILE A 19 14.41 -26.05 17.20
N THR A 20 13.52 -25.78 16.24
CA THR A 20 12.59 -24.68 16.33
C THR A 20 11.43 -25.03 17.29
N ALA A 21 11.16 -24.16 18.25
CA ALA A 21 10.00 -24.35 19.14
C ALA A 21 8.70 -23.93 18.45
N SER A 22 7.56 -24.43 18.97
CA SER A 22 6.23 -24.08 18.48
C SER A 22 5.36 -23.44 19.56
N ARG A 23 4.27 -22.79 19.16
CA ARG A 23 3.23 -22.28 20.05
C ARG A 23 1.87 -22.24 19.38
N TRP A 24 0.81 -22.36 20.17
CA TRP A 24 -0.54 -22.07 19.73
C TRP A 24 -0.85 -20.58 19.81
N ILE A 25 -1.53 -20.06 18.79
CA ILE A 25 -2.14 -18.72 18.78
C ILE A 25 -3.64 -18.90 18.60
N PHE A 26 -4.40 -18.41 19.58
CA PHE A 26 -5.85 -18.44 19.57
C PHE A 26 -6.39 -17.03 19.29
N LYS A 27 -7.36 -16.93 18.38
CA LYS A 27 -8.01 -15.65 18.02
C LYS A 27 -9.51 -15.88 17.82
N PHE A 28 -10.32 -14.98 18.39
CA PHE A 28 -11.74 -14.92 18.10
C PHE A 28 -11.98 -13.98 16.91
N LYS A 29 -12.76 -14.45 15.93
CA LYS A 29 -13.35 -13.56 14.94
C LYS A 29 -14.72 -13.13 15.44
N ARG A 30 -14.99 -11.84 15.40
CA ARG A 30 -16.25 -11.24 15.82
C ARG A 30 -16.97 -10.62 14.61
N ASN A 31 -18.31 -10.57 14.66
CA ASN A 31 -19.11 -9.82 13.69
C ASN A 31 -19.18 -8.33 14.08
N SER A 32 -19.96 -7.55 13.34
CA SER A 32 -20.17 -6.12 13.61
C SER A 32 -20.89 -5.83 14.95
N ALA A 33 -21.63 -6.82 15.49
CA ALA A 33 -22.29 -6.74 16.79
C ALA A 33 -21.35 -7.15 17.96
N GLY A 34 -20.08 -7.50 17.69
CA GLY A 34 -19.13 -7.96 18.70
C GLY A 34 -19.23 -9.44 19.07
N GLU A 35 -20.17 -10.19 18.50
CA GLU A 35 -20.38 -11.61 18.79
C GLU A 35 -19.30 -12.49 18.15
N ILE A 36 -18.90 -13.56 18.84
CA ILE A 36 -17.90 -14.50 18.34
C ILE A 36 -18.49 -15.37 17.26
N ILE A 37 -18.15 -15.11 15.99
CA ILE A 37 -18.57 -15.91 14.84
C ILE A 37 -17.64 -17.08 14.51
N LYS A 38 -16.37 -17.02 14.96
CA LYS A 38 -15.40 -18.09 14.71
C LYS A 38 -14.26 -18.06 15.73
N ARG A 39 -13.94 -19.25 16.27
CA ARG A 39 -12.71 -19.49 17.02
C ARG A 39 -11.63 -19.96 16.04
N LYS A 40 -10.47 -19.29 16.01
CA LYS A 40 -9.36 -19.62 15.11
C LYS A 40 -8.13 -19.96 15.94
N SER A 41 -7.61 -21.18 15.76
CA SER A 41 -6.33 -21.62 16.32
C SER A 41 -5.31 -21.76 15.21
N ARG A 42 -4.09 -21.35 15.46
CA ARG A 42 -2.95 -21.55 14.56
C ARG A 42 -1.77 -22.09 15.35
N LEU A 43 -1.18 -23.16 14.85
CA LEU A 43 0.15 -23.56 15.27
C LEU A 43 1.17 -22.69 14.53
N VAL A 44 2.10 -22.12 15.28
CA VAL A 44 3.10 -21.17 14.77
C VAL A 44 4.48 -21.59 15.26
N ALA A 45 5.44 -21.69 14.33
CA ALA A 45 6.85 -21.86 14.67
C ALA A 45 7.39 -20.58 15.32
N LYS A 46 8.31 -20.73 16.25
CA LYS A 46 9.04 -19.60 16.84
C LYS A 46 10.26 -19.26 15.96
N GLY A 47 10.00 -18.75 14.74
CA GLY A 47 11.04 -18.50 13.74
C GLY A 47 12.19 -17.58 14.17
N TYR A 48 12.03 -16.85 15.28
CA TYR A 48 13.13 -16.07 15.88
C TYR A 48 14.25 -16.95 16.48
N THR A 49 14.02 -18.27 16.64
CA THR A 49 15.06 -19.22 17.03
C THR A 49 15.80 -19.85 15.85
N GLN A 50 15.34 -19.58 14.61
CA GLN A 50 16.00 -20.07 13.41
C GLN A 50 17.33 -19.37 13.17
N GLN A 51 18.32 -20.13 12.69
CA GLN A 51 19.66 -19.69 12.38
C GLN A 51 19.82 -19.52 10.86
N GLU A 52 20.34 -18.36 10.45
CA GLU A 52 20.64 -18.08 9.05
C GLU A 52 21.80 -18.97 8.58
N GLY A 53 21.72 -19.46 7.34
CA GLY A 53 22.70 -20.39 6.77
C GLY A 53 22.49 -21.86 7.15
N ILE A 54 21.64 -22.16 8.15
CA ILE A 54 21.28 -23.52 8.60
C ILE A 54 19.80 -23.78 8.33
N ASP A 55 18.91 -23.00 8.97
CA ASP A 55 17.47 -23.19 8.90
C ASP A 55 16.81 -22.44 7.74
N PHE A 56 17.44 -21.40 7.26
CA PHE A 56 16.98 -20.60 6.13
C PHE A 56 18.12 -19.83 5.50
N HIS A 57 18.00 -19.50 4.20
CA HIS A 57 18.93 -18.68 3.45
C HIS A 57 18.26 -17.40 2.96
N GLU A 58 17.13 -17.52 2.27
CA GLU A 58 16.41 -16.40 1.67
C GLU A 58 14.99 -16.31 2.21
N THR A 59 14.60 -15.11 2.65
CA THR A 59 13.29 -14.88 3.29
C THR A 59 12.44 -13.85 2.58
N PHE A 60 13.01 -13.11 1.61
CA PHE A 60 12.30 -12.05 0.93
C PHE A 60 11.10 -12.59 0.14
N SER A 61 9.93 -12.04 0.42
CA SER A 61 8.70 -12.26 -0.33
C SER A 61 8.07 -10.92 -0.66
N PRO A 62 7.75 -10.63 -1.93
CA PRO A 62 7.07 -9.40 -2.29
C PRO A 62 5.66 -9.37 -1.67
N THR A 63 5.22 -8.18 -1.30
CA THR A 63 3.86 -7.92 -0.82
C THR A 63 3.21 -6.85 -1.69
N LEU A 64 1.93 -7.04 -2.00
CA LEU A 64 1.16 -6.11 -2.83
C LEU A 64 1.07 -4.74 -2.16
N LYS A 65 1.50 -3.71 -2.85
CA LYS A 65 1.47 -2.32 -2.37
C LYS A 65 0.08 -1.71 -2.55
N SER A 66 -0.25 -0.70 -1.75
CA SER A 66 -1.52 0.04 -1.92
C SER A 66 -1.63 0.69 -3.31
N ASP A 67 -0.53 1.22 -3.83
CA ASP A 67 -0.48 1.78 -5.19
C ASP A 67 -0.85 0.73 -6.23
N SER A 68 -0.36 -0.49 -6.08
CA SER A 68 -0.61 -1.60 -7.00
C SER A 68 -2.07 -2.05 -7.00
N ILE A 69 -2.76 -2.00 -5.84
CA ILE A 69 -4.21 -2.25 -5.75
C ILE A 69 -4.98 -1.18 -6.54
N ARG A 70 -4.59 0.10 -6.41
CA ARG A 70 -5.23 1.21 -7.11
C ARG A 70 -5.00 1.14 -8.61
N ILE A 71 -3.77 0.84 -9.04
CA ILE A 71 -3.44 0.64 -10.47
C ILE A 71 -4.19 -0.57 -11.03
N PHE A 72 -4.20 -1.70 -10.33
CA PHE A 72 -4.99 -2.88 -10.70
C PHE A 72 -6.47 -2.53 -10.90
N THR A 73 -7.05 -1.74 -9.96
CA THR A 73 -8.45 -1.32 -10.06
C THR A 73 -8.68 -0.40 -11.26
N ALA A 74 -7.78 0.56 -11.51
CA ALA A 74 -7.85 1.44 -12.67
C ALA A 74 -7.80 0.64 -13.99
N LEU A 75 -6.85 -0.31 -14.11
CA LEU A 75 -6.71 -1.17 -15.28
C LEU A 75 -7.95 -2.08 -15.48
N ALA A 76 -8.51 -2.61 -14.40
CA ALA A 76 -9.72 -3.41 -14.45
C ALA A 76 -10.91 -2.59 -14.98
N VAL A 77 -11.06 -1.34 -14.52
CA VAL A 77 -12.13 -0.43 -14.99
C VAL A 77 -11.96 -0.07 -16.45
N GLN A 78 -10.73 0.29 -16.88
CA GLN A 78 -10.45 0.65 -18.27
C GLN A 78 -10.74 -0.50 -19.25
N ASN A 79 -10.53 -1.74 -18.82
CA ASN A 79 -10.79 -2.94 -19.64
C ASN A 79 -12.22 -3.51 -19.49
N ASN A 80 -13.12 -2.83 -18.77
CA ASN A 80 -14.47 -3.33 -18.45
C ASN A 80 -14.46 -4.69 -17.75
N PHE A 81 -13.52 -4.93 -16.88
CA PHE A 81 -13.41 -6.18 -16.14
C PHE A 81 -14.25 -6.16 -14.86
N GLN A 82 -14.79 -7.32 -14.53
CA GLN A 82 -15.28 -7.60 -13.19
C GLN A 82 -14.09 -7.93 -12.30
N ILE A 83 -14.15 -7.56 -11.04
CA ILE A 83 -13.13 -7.92 -10.04
C ILE A 83 -13.75 -8.95 -9.10
N HIS A 84 -13.12 -10.10 -8.97
CA HIS A 84 -13.46 -11.16 -8.03
C HIS A 84 -12.36 -11.32 -6.98
N HIS A 85 -12.75 -11.84 -5.81
CA HIS A 85 -11.86 -12.14 -4.70
C HIS A 85 -11.91 -13.64 -4.39
N ILE A 86 -10.75 -14.26 -4.28
CA ILE A 86 -10.55 -15.64 -3.85
C ILE A 86 -9.50 -15.69 -2.74
N GLU A 87 -9.72 -16.57 -1.75
CA GLU A 87 -8.79 -16.81 -0.64
C GLU A 87 -8.25 -18.24 -0.76
N ILE A 88 -6.92 -18.41 -0.78
CA ILE A 88 -6.30 -19.73 -0.76
C ILE A 88 -6.24 -20.23 0.68
N ASN A 89 -6.81 -21.40 0.91
CA ASN A 89 -6.84 -21.98 2.24
C ASN A 89 -5.45 -22.46 2.68
N ALA A 90 -5.04 -22.06 3.87
CA ALA A 90 -3.78 -22.51 4.49
C ALA A 90 -2.55 -22.33 3.58
N ALA A 91 -2.42 -21.15 2.96
CA ALA A 91 -1.44 -20.81 1.94
C ALA A 91 -0.05 -21.41 2.18
N TYR A 92 0.57 -21.14 3.32
CA TYR A 92 1.92 -21.65 3.62
C TYR A 92 2.01 -23.17 3.63
N LEU A 93 0.96 -23.88 4.10
CA LEU A 93 0.94 -25.33 4.17
C LEU A 93 0.88 -26.02 2.79
N ASN A 94 0.74 -25.25 1.70
CA ASN A 94 0.83 -25.75 0.34
C ASN A 94 2.26 -25.71 -0.22
N ALA A 95 3.18 -24.96 0.41
CA ALA A 95 4.54 -24.79 -0.07
C ALA A 95 5.49 -25.84 0.54
N PRO A 96 6.24 -26.61 -0.28
CA PRO A 96 7.28 -27.48 0.22
C PRO A 96 8.43 -26.69 0.84
N LEU A 97 9.06 -27.22 1.87
CA LEU A 97 10.30 -26.69 2.40
C LEU A 97 11.49 -27.25 1.62
N LYS A 98 12.49 -26.42 1.36
CA LYS A 98 13.76 -26.82 0.74
C LYS A 98 14.77 -27.25 1.80
N GLU A 99 14.71 -26.60 2.97
CA GLU A 99 15.62 -26.82 4.10
C GLU A 99 15.05 -27.89 5.05
N GLU A 100 15.94 -28.62 5.68
CA GLU A 100 15.59 -29.57 6.74
C GLU A 100 15.34 -28.85 8.05
N ILE A 101 14.07 -28.73 8.46
CA ILE A 101 13.69 -28.07 9.69
C ILE A 101 13.09 -29.06 10.66
N TYR A 102 13.65 -29.05 11.86
CA TYR A 102 13.15 -29.85 12.99
C TYR A 102 12.42 -28.95 13.98
N MET A 103 11.24 -29.37 14.39
CA MET A 103 10.39 -28.58 15.29
C MET A 103 9.94 -29.42 16.48
N LYS A 104 9.94 -28.79 17.66
CA LYS A 104 9.34 -29.40 18.85
C LYS A 104 7.80 -29.38 18.70
N PRO A 105 7.11 -30.56 18.85
CA PRO A 105 5.66 -30.63 18.85
C PRO A 105 5.04 -29.66 19.86
N PRO A 106 3.82 -29.14 19.63
CA PRO A 106 3.18 -28.24 20.56
C PRO A 106 2.69 -28.99 21.80
N LYS A 107 2.62 -28.27 22.92
CA LYS A 107 2.00 -28.82 24.15
C LYS A 107 0.57 -29.25 23.85
N GLY A 108 0.21 -30.45 24.33
CA GLY A 108 -1.09 -31.07 24.11
C GLY A 108 -1.16 -32.02 22.91
N HIS A 109 -0.10 -32.18 22.14
CA HIS A 109 0.03 -33.20 21.11
C HIS A 109 0.65 -34.48 21.70
N GLU A 110 0.29 -35.65 21.18
CA GLU A 110 0.79 -36.97 21.66
C GLU A 110 2.32 -37.12 21.55
N ASP A 111 2.93 -36.51 20.52
CA ASP A 111 4.38 -36.48 20.31
C ASP A 111 5.11 -35.52 21.26
N TYR A 112 4.42 -34.70 22.06
CA TYR A 112 5.05 -33.70 22.90
C TYR A 112 6.00 -34.36 23.93
N ASN A 113 7.27 -33.91 23.91
CA ASN A 113 8.38 -34.46 24.69
C ASN A 113 8.75 -35.93 24.40
N LYS A 114 8.19 -36.55 23.34
CA LYS A 114 8.48 -37.93 22.95
C LYS A 114 9.23 -38.00 21.62
N LYS A 115 8.82 -37.16 20.66
CA LYS A 115 9.34 -37.13 19.28
C LYS A 115 9.59 -35.69 18.83
N TYR A 116 10.20 -35.56 17.67
CA TYR A 116 10.36 -34.30 16.96
C TYR A 116 9.60 -34.35 15.64
N TRP A 117 9.28 -33.19 15.08
CA TRP A 117 8.67 -33.08 13.77
C TRP A 117 9.69 -32.57 12.76
N LYS A 118 9.99 -33.39 11.77
CA LYS A 118 10.68 -32.94 10.55
C LYS A 118 9.64 -32.30 9.65
N LEU A 119 9.74 -30.99 9.42
CA LEU A 119 8.79 -30.27 8.59
C LEU A 119 9.03 -30.58 7.11
N ARG A 120 7.96 -30.91 6.38
CA ARG A 120 7.96 -31.15 4.94
C ARG A 120 7.41 -29.94 4.18
N LYS A 121 6.61 -29.11 4.82
CA LYS A 121 6.00 -27.92 4.24
C LYS A 121 6.15 -26.72 5.17
N ALA A 122 6.08 -25.53 4.57
CA ALA A 122 6.13 -24.29 5.30
C ALA A 122 4.95 -24.15 6.27
N ILE A 123 5.21 -23.56 7.44
CA ILE A 123 4.18 -23.24 8.43
C ILE A 123 4.27 -21.79 8.86
N TYR A 124 3.20 -21.28 9.44
CA TYR A 124 3.21 -19.94 10.02
C TYR A 124 4.34 -19.79 11.04
N GLY A 125 5.07 -18.68 10.96
CA GLY A 125 6.12 -18.32 11.90
C GLY A 125 7.54 -18.67 11.48
N LEU A 126 7.77 -19.57 10.50
CA LEU A 126 9.09 -19.74 9.90
C LEU A 126 9.45 -18.52 9.07
N LYS A 127 10.71 -18.13 9.07
CA LYS A 127 11.20 -16.94 8.35
C LYS A 127 11.03 -17.03 6.84
N GLN A 128 11.25 -18.22 6.25
CA GLN A 128 11.14 -18.45 4.81
C GLN A 128 9.73 -18.84 4.31
N SER A 129 8.73 -18.97 5.19
CA SER A 129 7.40 -19.44 4.76
C SER A 129 6.76 -18.56 3.69
N GLY A 130 6.91 -17.23 3.81
CA GLY A 130 6.43 -16.28 2.81
C GLY A 130 7.08 -16.49 1.45
N LYS A 131 8.41 -16.66 1.43
CA LYS A 131 9.21 -16.90 0.22
C LYS A 131 8.83 -18.21 -0.46
N GLN A 132 8.80 -19.31 0.28
CA GLN A 132 8.46 -20.64 -0.24
C GLN A 132 7.05 -20.67 -0.84
N TRP A 133 6.10 -20.02 -0.16
CA TRP A 133 4.74 -19.89 -0.67
C TRP A 133 4.65 -19.03 -1.93
N ASN A 134 5.32 -17.88 -1.95
CA ASN A 134 5.35 -17.02 -3.15
C ASN A 134 5.92 -17.77 -4.36
N ASP A 135 7.02 -18.52 -4.18
CA ASP A 135 7.65 -19.30 -5.24
C ASP A 135 6.71 -20.40 -5.77
N GLU A 136 6.01 -21.10 -4.88
CA GLU A 136 5.09 -22.19 -5.25
C GLU A 136 3.86 -21.65 -6.00
N LEU A 137 3.32 -20.52 -5.52
CA LEU A 137 2.18 -19.86 -6.16
C LEU A 137 2.59 -19.26 -7.51
N ASP A 138 3.72 -18.57 -7.60
CA ASP A 138 4.27 -17.99 -8.85
C ASP A 138 4.46 -19.06 -9.93
N LYS A 139 5.09 -20.18 -9.55
CA LYS A 139 5.27 -21.33 -10.46
C LYS A 139 3.95 -21.83 -11.03
N TYR A 140 2.91 -21.92 -10.20
CA TYR A 140 1.62 -22.41 -10.65
C TYR A 140 0.85 -21.38 -11.48
N ILE A 141 0.85 -20.12 -11.07
CA ILE A 141 0.20 -19.03 -11.82
C ILE A 141 0.81 -18.94 -13.24
N LYS A 142 2.14 -19.06 -13.36
CA LYS A 142 2.81 -19.12 -14.67
C LYS A 142 2.40 -20.34 -15.50
N LYS A 143 2.26 -21.52 -14.87
CA LYS A 143 1.82 -22.76 -15.53
C LYS A 143 0.42 -22.61 -16.15
N ILE A 144 -0.49 -21.87 -15.52
CA ILE A 144 -1.85 -21.64 -16.04
C ILE A 144 -1.94 -20.47 -17.04
N GLY A 145 -0.79 -19.98 -17.53
CA GLY A 145 -0.69 -19.04 -18.64
C GLY A 145 -0.62 -17.56 -18.24
N TYR A 146 -0.30 -17.23 -17.00
CA TYR A 146 -0.04 -15.86 -16.58
C TYR A 146 1.44 -15.52 -16.66
N ARG A 147 1.74 -14.28 -17.02
CA ARG A 147 3.07 -13.68 -16.96
C ARG A 147 3.16 -12.78 -15.73
N ARG A 148 4.21 -12.95 -14.93
CA ARG A 148 4.51 -12.06 -13.79
C ARG A 148 5.01 -10.73 -14.29
N ILE A 149 4.52 -9.64 -13.70
CA ILE A 149 5.01 -8.28 -13.97
C ILE A 149 6.33 -8.07 -13.22
N ILE A 150 7.36 -7.60 -13.90
CA ILE A 150 8.70 -7.41 -13.33
C ILE A 150 8.71 -6.19 -12.40
N SER A 151 8.09 -5.09 -12.84
CA SER A 151 8.01 -3.84 -12.08
C SER A 151 7.19 -3.96 -10.79
N GLU A 152 6.25 -4.93 -10.73
CA GLU A 152 5.42 -5.22 -9.55
C GLU A 152 5.17 -6.73 -9.43
N PRO A 153 6.03 -7.45 -8.71
CA PRO A 153 5.99 -8.92 -8.67
C PRO A 153 4.72 -9.55 -8.05
N CYS A 154 3.84 -8.75 -7.48
CA CYS A 154 2.54 -9.21 -6.99
C CYS A 154 1.42 -9.12 -8.04
N LEU A 155 1.72 -8.58 -9.23
CA LEU A 155 0.78 -8.50 -10.34
C LEU A 155 1.14 -9.52 -11.43
N TYR A 156 0.10 -10.11 -12.01
CA TYR A 156 0.24 -11.07 -13.10
C TYR A 156 -0.75 -10.71 -14.20
N LEU A 157 -0.33 -10.91 -15.43
CA LEU A 157 -1.08 -10.62 -16.64
C LEU A 157 -1.27 -11.87 -17.47
N LYS A 158 -2.47 -12.08 -17.98
CA LYS A 158 -2.76 -13.05 -19.04
C LYS A 158 -3.27 -12.34 -20.27
N GLU A 159 -2.69 -12.66 -21.41
CA GLU A 159 -3.05 -12.10 -22.70
C GLU A 159 -3.77 -13.17 -23.54
N ASN A 160 -4.65 -12.72 -24.41
CA ASN A 160 -5.29 -13.59 -25.40
C ASN A 160 -4.40 -13.74 -26.66
N LYS A 161 -4.83 -14.55 -27.61
CA LYS A 161 -4.11 -14.78 -28.88
C LYS A 161 -3.86 -13.53 -29.75
N TYR A 162 -4.50 -12.41 -29.40
CA TYR A 162 -4.35 -11.12 -30.09
C TYR A 162 -3.52 -10.14 -29.26
N ASN A 163 -2.81 -10.58 -28.23
CA ASN A 163 -2.02 -9.77 -27.29
C ASN A 163 -2.84 -8.71 -26.52
N ASN A 164 -4.17 -8.91 -26.43
CA ASN A 164 -4.99 -8.06 -25.58
C ASN A 164 -5.06 -8.64 -24.17
N ILE A 165 -5.15 -7.77 -23.17
CA ILE A 165 -5.34 -8.16 -21.77
C ILE A 165 -6.61 -9.01 -21.65
N SER A 166 -6.47 -10.24 -21.20
CA SER A 166 -7.56 -11.17 -20.93
C SER A 166 -7.97 -11.15 -19.47
N SER A 167 -6.99 -11.15 -18.57
CA SER A 167 -7.21 -11.05 -17.14
C SER A 167 -5.95 -10.58 -16.39
N ILE A 168 -6.16 -10.06 -15.20
CA ILE A 168 -5.10 -9.57 -14.30
C ILE A 168 -5.31 -10.21 -12.93
N LEU A 169 -4.21 -10.69 -12.31
CA LEU A 169 -4.21 -11.11 -10.90
C LEU A 169 -3.40 -10.12 -10.07
N ALA A 170 -3.89 -9.83 -8.86
CA ALA A 170 -3.13 -9.15 -7.82
C ALA A 170 -3.12 -10.03 -6.57
N VAL A 171 -1.92 -10.41 -6.11
CA VAL A 171 -1.71 -11.41 -5.07
C VAL A 171 -1.24 -10.75 -3.79
N TYR A 172 -1.97 -10.97 -2.69
CA TYR A 172 -1.57 -10.59 -1.35
C TYR A 172 -1.59 -11.80 -0.42
N VAL A 173 -0.48 -12.53 -0.37
CA VAL A 173 -0.28 -13.77 0.40
C VAL A 173 -1.29 -14.85 0.06
N ASP A 174 -2.40 -14.95 0.79
CA ASP A 174 -3.51 -15.90 0.61
C ASP A 174 -4.71 -15.29 -0.15
N ASP A 175 -4.78 -13.98 -0.24
CA ASP A 175 -5.81 -13.24 -0.96
C ASP A 175 -5.41 -12.96 -2.41
N ILE A 176 -6.28 -13.25 -3.37
CA ILE A 176 -6.09 -12.96 -4.79
C ILE A 176 -7.27 -12.16 -5.32
N LEU A 177 -6.99 -10.97 -5.85
CA LEU A 177 -7.92 -10.27 -6.72
C LEU A 177 -7.73 -10.74 -8.15
N LEU A 178 -8.82 -11.10 -8.81
CA LEU A 178 -8.87 -11.54 -10.20
C LEU A 178 -9.78 -10.60 -10.99
N ALA A 179 -9.20 -9.85 -11.93
CA ALA A 179 -9.92 -9.00 -12.86
C ALA A 179 -9.98 -9.65 -14.24
N GLY A 180 -11.16 -9.65 -14.87
CA GLY A 180 -11.33 -10.22 -16.20
C GLY A 180 -12.79 -10.20 -16.65
N LYS A 181 -13.05 -10.73 -17.84
CA LYS A 181 -14.42 -11.04 -18.30
C LYS A 181 -14.92 -12.29 -17.57
N ARG A 182 -16.25 -12.47 -17.50
CA ARG A 182 -16.91 -13.55 -16.74
C ARG A 182 -16.36 -14.94 -17.04
N GLU A 183 -16.18 -15.26 -18.32
CA GLU A 183 -15.66 -16.56 -18.78
C GLU A 183 -14.24 -16.80 -18.28
N GLU A 184 -13.36 -15.81 -18.43
CA GLU A 184 -11.96 -15.93 -18.02
C GLU A 184 -11.82 -16.04 -16.51
N ILE A 185 -12.66 -15.32 -15.75
CA ILE A 185 -12.72 -15.44 -14.28
C ILE A 185 -13.11 -16.87 -13.88
N LYS A 186 -14.14 -17.43 -14.51
CA LYS A 186 -14.60 -18.81 -14.23
C LYS A 186 -13.50 -19.82 -14.53
N ASN A 187 -12.88 -19.69 -15.70
CA ASN A 187 -11.80 -20.57 -16.14
C ASN A 187 -10.59 -20.51 -15.18
N THR A 188 -10.11 -19.30 -14.88
CA THR A 188 -8.96 -19.12 -13.97
C THR A 188 -9.25 -19.68 -12.56
N LYS A 189 -10.45 -19.46 -12.02
CA LYS A 189 -10.85 -20.04 -10.73
C LYS A 189 -10.81 -21.57 -10.76
N ASN A 190 -11.29 -22.19 -11.82
CA ASN A 190 -11.26 -23.65 -11.96
C ASN A 190 -9.82 -24.17 -12.02
N LEU A 191 -8.96 -23.56 -12.82
CA LEU A 191 -7.54 -23.92 -12.87
C LEU A 191 -6.85 -23.79 -11.51
N ILE A 192 -7.11 -22.73 -10.75
CA ILE A 192 -6.53 -22.58 -9.39
C ILE A 192 -7.06 -23.66 -8.45
N LYS A 193 -8.35 -24.05 -8.56
CA LYS A 193 -8.96 -25.13 -7.76
C LYS A 193 -8.33 -26.50 -7.99
N GLU A 194 -7.78 -26.77 -9.17
CA GLU A 194 -7.10 -28.03 -9.47
C GLU A 194 -5.90 -28.29 -8.54
N LYS A 195 -5.22 -27.24 -8.10
CA LYS A 195 -4.03 -27.36 -7.26
C LYS A 195 -4.25 -26.94 -5.81
N PHE A 196 -5.00 -25.86 -5.59
CA PHE A 196 -5.17 -25.27 -4.28
C PHE A 196 -6.63 -25.33 -3.83
N LYS A 197 -6.83 -25.65 -2.56
CA LYS A 197 -8.15 -25.48 -1.94
C LYS A 197 -8.42 -23.99 -1.75
N ILE A 198 -9.40 -23.46 -2.48
CA ILE A 198 -9.76 -22.05 -2.41
C ILE A 198 -11.13 -21.85 -1.76
N LYS A 199 -11.31 -20.65 -1.19
CA LYS A 199 -12.61 -20.08 -0.85
C LYS A 199 -12.93 -19.02 -1.89
N ASP A 200 -13.92 -19.27 -2.72
CA ASP A 200 -14.44 -18.30 -3.68
C ASP A 200 -15.37 -17.31 -2.96
N ILE A 201 -14.94 -16.07 -2.84
CA ILE A 201 -15.71 -14.99 -2.19
C ILE A 201 -16.67 -14.32 -3.18
N GLY A 202 -16.46 -14.52 -4.49
CA GLY A 202 -17.27 -13.94 -5.56
C GLY A 202 -16.79 -12.55 -5.98
N LYS A 203 -17.73 -11.65 -6.33
CA LYS A 203 -17.41 -10.24 -6.63
C LYS A 203 -16.71 -9.62 -5.43
N VAL A 204 -15.65 -8.83 -5.69
CA VAL A 204 -14.92 -8.17 -4.62
C VAL A 204 -15.84 -7.21 -3.87
N ASN A 205 -15.80 -7.28 -2.55
CA ASN A 205 -16.49 -6.36 -1.65
C ASN A 205 -15.50 -5.74 -0.65
N PHE A 206 -14.59 -6.54 -0.12
CA PHE A 206 -13.67 -6.11 0.91
C PHE A 206 -12.35 -6.89 0.84
N ILE A 207 -11.23 -6.18 0.79
CA ILE A 207 -9.90 -6.77 0.86
C ILE A 207 -8.92 -5.81 1.52
N ILE A 208 -8.04 -6.32 2.38
CA ILE A 208 -7.00 -5.52 3.06
C ILE A 208 -7.58 -4.22 3.63
N GLY A 209 -8.69 -4.31 4.39
CA GLY A 209 -9.32 -3.16 5.02
C GLY A 209 -9.94 -2.11 4.09
N ILE A 210 -9.99 -2.36 2.79
CA ILE A 210 -10.59 -1.48 1.77
C ILE A 210 -11.89 -2.10 1.27
N LYS A 211 -12.97 -1.34 1.29
CA LYS A 211 -14.26 -1.72 0.71
C LYS A 211 -14.32 -1.28 -0.75
N PHE A 212 -14.74 -2.19 -1.61
CA PHE A 212 -15.00 -1.96 -3.02
C PHE A 212 -16.52 -1.88 -3.25
N ILE A 213 -16.97 -0.79 -3.84
CA ILE A 213 -18.36 -0.60 -4.23
C ILE A 213 -18.40 -0.48 -5.75
N LYS A 214 -19.06 -1.45 -6.42
CA LYS A 214 -19.26 -1.43 -7.86
C LYS A 214 -20.38 -0.45 -8.21
N HIS A 215 -20.18 0.33 -9.25
CA HIS A 215 -21.21 1.17 -9.86
C HIS A 215 -21.13 1.08 -11.40
N LYS A 216 -22.08 1.63 -12.11
CA LYS A 216 -22.20 1.54 -13.58
C LYS A 216 -20.91 1.90 -14.31
N ASN A 217 -20.19 2.92 -13.85
CA ASN A 217 -19.02 3.46 -14.52
C ASN A 217 -17.68 2.94 -13.96
N GLY A 218 -17.67 2.13 -12.89
CA GLY A 218 -16.43 1.66 -12.30
C GLY A 218 -16.51 1.11 -10.89
N TYR A 219 -15.52 1.46 -10.06
CA TYR A 219 -15.43 1.05 -8.66
C TYR A 219 -15.10 2.23 -7.77
N PHE A 220 -15.78 2.31 -6.63
CA PHE A 220 -15.48 3.26 -5.57
C PHE A 220 -14.83 2.52 -4.40
N LEU A 221 -13.64 2.99 -4.00
CA LEU A 221 -12.83 2.42 -2.91
C LEU A 221 -12.89 3.32 -1.67
N ASN A 222 -13.21 2.74 -0.52
CA ASN A 222 -13.31 3.48 0.74
C ASN A 222 -12.94 2.64 1.95
N GLN A 223 -12.82 3.30 3.11
CA GLN A 223 -12.55 2.67 4.40
C GLN A 223 -13.51 3.18 5.50
N PHE A 224 -14.78 3.38 5.19
CA PHE A 224 -15.80 3.94 6.10
C PHE A 224 -15.80 3.24 7.45
N ARG A 225 -15.95 1.91 7.43
CA ARG A 225 -15.99 1.10 8.64
C ARG A 225 -14.72 1.26 9.48
N TYR A 226 -13.56 1.28 8.85
CA TYR A 226 -12.30 1.46 9.55
C TYR A 226 -12.19 2.85 10.19
N ILE A 227 -12.70 3.90 9.54
CA ILE A 227 -12.80 5.25 10.12
C ILE A 227 -13.72 5.23 11.34
N GLU A 228 -14.89 4.58 11.27
CA GLU A 228 -15.81 4.45 12.41
C GLU A 228 -15.15 3.72 13.59
N GLU A 229 -14.47 2.60 13.34
CA GLU A 229 -13.73 1.84 14.35
C GLU A 229 -12.63 2.70 15.04
N ILE A 230 -11.92 3.54 14.27
CA ILE A 230 -10.92 4.46 14.83
C ILE A 230 -11.57 5.56 15.67
N LEU A 231 -12.65 6.18 15.16
CA LEU A 231 -13.37 7.22 15.89
C LEU A 231 -13.93 6.68 17.22
N GLU A 232 -14.45 5.47 17.23
CA GLU A 232 -14.93 4.83 18.46
C GLU A 232 -13.76 4.51 19.42
N LYS A 233 -12.67 3.95 18.92
CA LYS A 233 -11.46 3.60 19.68
C LYS A 233 -10.88 4.79 20.43
N PHE A 234 -10.92 5.98 19.83
CA PHE A 234 -10.36 7.21 20.42
C PHE A 234 -11.41 8.14 21.04
N GLY A 235 -12.67 7.69 21.19
CA GLY A 235 -13.75 8.45 21.83
C GLY A 235 -14.27 9.63 21.00
N MET A 236 -14.06 9.61 19.67
CA MET A 236 -14.38 10.73 18.79
C MET A 236 -15.72 10.59 18.05
N LYS A 237 -16.48 9.53 18.31
CA LYS A 237 -17.77 9.24 17.66
C LYS A 237 -18.78 10.38 17.74
N ASN A 238 -18.83 11.07 18.89
CA ASN A 238 -19.74 12.17 19.15
C ASN A 238 -19.10 13.58 19.04
N SER A 239 -17.84 13.67 18.56
CA SER A 239 -17.14 14.95 18.41
C SER A 239 -17.76 15.82 17.32
N VAL A 240 -17.59 17.13 17.41
CA VAL A 240 -17.96 18.06 16.32
C VAL A 240 -16.98 17.90 15.16
N PRO A 241 -17.45 17.72 13.90
CA PRO A 241 -16.58 17.62 12.74
C PRO A 241 -15.73 18.87 12.49
N SER A 242 -14.52 18.69 11.97
CA SER A 242 -13.65 19.77 11.49
C SER A 242 -13.63 19.83 9.97
N ARG A 243 -13.53 21.04 9.39
CA ARG A 243 -13.45 21.25 7.94
C ARG A 243 -12.03 21.08 7.39
N ASN A 244 -11.02 21.18 8.23
CA ASN A 244 -9.61 21.06 7.85
C ASN A 244 -8.79 20.35 8.92
N THR A 245 -7.52 20.10 8.62
CA THR A 245 -6.55 19.46 9.50
C THR A 245 -5.46 20.44 10.00
N LYS A 246 -5.67 21.77 9.84
CA LYS A 246 -4.70 22.78 10.29
C LYS A 246 -4.48 22.67 11.80
N PRO A 247 -3.23 22.67 12.30
CA PRO A 247 -2.93 22.44 13.71
C PRO A 247 -3.50 23.53 14.62
N ILE A 248 -3.72 23.15 15.87
CA ILE A 248 -3.91 24.06 16.99
C ILE A 248 -2.52 24.34 17.53
N LEU A 249 -2.21 25.60 17.77
CA LEU A 249 -0.97 26.04 18.41
C LEU A 249 -1.32 26.57 19.78
N ASP A 250 -0.86 25.89 20.82
CA ASP A 250 -1.17 26.27 22.22
C ASP A 250 0.02 25.91 23.12
N GLU A 251 0.70 26.93 23.63
CA GLU A 251 1.90 26.77 24.45
C GLU A 251 1.62 26.11 25.80
N GLU A 252 0.44 26.27 26.38
CA GLU A 252 0.06 25.65 27.65
C GLU A 252 -0.08 24.13 27.46
N LEU A 253 -0.65 23.68 26.31
CA LEU A 253 -0.76 22.26 25.99
C LEU A 253 0.60 21.61 25.77
N ARG A 254 1.60 22.38 25.29
CA ARG A 254 2.96 21.83 25.06
C ARG A 254 3.65 21.36 26.31
N LYS A 255 3.32 21.94 27.47
CA LYS A 255 3.93 21.61 28.77
C LYS A 255 3.50 20.23 29.28
N ASN A 256 2.38 19.70 28.78
CA ASN A 256 1.79 18.45 29.24
C ASN A 256 2.15 17.27 28.33
N LYS A 257 2.54 16.16 28.92
CA LYS A 257 2.86 14.93 28.19
C LYS A 257 1.64 14.06 27.98
N ILE A 258 1.70 13.24 26.93
CA ILE A 258 0.69 12.24 26.58
C ILE A 258 1.31 10.83 26.56
N ASP A 259 0.48 9.80 26.78
CA ASP A 259 0.93 8.41 26.62
C ASP A 259 1.39 8.14 25.17
N LYS A 260 2.67 7.80 25.05
CA LYS A 260 3.34 7.49 23.77
C LYS A 260 2.70 6.31 23.04
N THR A 261 2.21 5.31 23.76
CA THR A 261 1.59 4.10 23.19
C THR A 261 0.26 4.46 22.54
N LYS A 262 -0.56 5.26 23.24
CA LYS A 262 -1.82 5.78 22.71
C LYS A 262 -1.59 6.63 21.47
N TYR A 263 -0.61 7.54 21.52
CA TYR A 263 -0.25 8.42 20.40
C TYR A 263 0.18 7.60 19.17
N ARG A 264 1.16 6.69 19.34
CA ARG A 264 1.65 5.82 18.26
C ARG A 264 0.56 4.93 17.68
N SER A 265 -0.36 4.45 18.50
CA SER A 265 -1.51 3.68 18.04
C SER A 265 -2.41 4.52 17.12
N ALA A 266 -2.67 5.79 17.46
CA ALA A 266 -3.45 6.70 16.62
C ALA A 266 -2.73 6.98 15.29
N ILE A 267 -1.43 7.33 15.36
CA ILE A 267 -0.62 7.58 14.17
C ILE A 267 -0.59 6.36 13.23
N GLY A 268 -0.41 5.14 13.75
CA GLY A 268 -0.43 3.93 12.92
C GLY A 268 -1.75 3.72 12.19
N ASN A 269 -2.88 3.94 12.87
CA ASN A 269 -4.20 3.86 12.25
C ASN A 269 -4.40 4.94 11.16
N LEU A 270 -3.99 6.19 11.44
CA LEU A 270 -4.12 7.30 10.50
C LEU A 270 -3.21 7.15 9.29
N LEU A 271 -1.97 6.66 9.46
CA LEU A 271 -1.05 6.38 8.36
C LEU A 271 -1.65 5.34 7.41
N TYR A 272 -2.24 4.29 7.96
CA TYR A 272 -2.88 3.25 7.14
C TYR A 272 -4.02 3.82 6.28
N LEU A 273 -4.87 4.70 6.82
CA LEU A 273 -5.89 5.43 6.04
C LEU A 273 -5.26 6.32 4.97
N ALA A 274 -4.26 7.12 5.38
CA ALA A 274 -3.61 8.10 4.52
C ALA A 274 -2.92 7.48 3.30
N ILE A 275 -2.33 6.30 3.42
CA ILE A 275 -1.66 5.59 2.32
C ILE A 275 -2.60 4.71 1.48
N SER A 276 -3.79 4.38 2.01
CA SER A 276 -4.72 3.46 1.33
C SER A 276 -5.76 4.19 0.48
N THR A 277 -6.63 5.02 1.09
CA THR A 277 -7.77 5.66 0.40
C THR A 277 -7.97 7.13 0.72
N ARG A 278 -7.20 7.71 1.67
CA ARG A 278 -7.36 9.09 2.14
C ARG A 278 -6.09 9.93 1.94
N PRO A 279 -5.71 10.22 0.67
CA PRO A 279 -4.56 11.08 0.37
C PRO A 279 -4.64 12.47 1.01
N ASP A 280 -5.83 12.97 1.22
CA ASP A 280 -6.12 14.29 1.77
C ASP A 280 -5.60 14.55 3.20
N ILE A 281 -5.33 13.48 3.97
CA ILE A 281 -4.78 13.62 5.33
C ILE A 281 -3.27 13.32 5.42
N ILE A 282 -2.61 12.90 4.32
CA ILE A 282 -1.24 12.36 4.39
C ILE A 282 -0.23 13.37 4.95
N TYR A 283 -0.35 14.65 4.58
CA TYR A 283 0.53 15.70 5.09
C TYR A 283 0.39 15.88 6.60
N SER A 284 -0.84 16.04 7.07
CA SER A 284 -1.13 16.25 8.50
C SER A 284 -0.70 15.07 9.36
N VAL A 285 -0.97 13.86 8.88
CA VAL A 285 -0.53 12.60 9.54
C VAL A 285 0.99 12.48 9.53
N GLY A 286 1.64 12.83 8.42
CA GLY A 286 3.10 12.83 8.31
C GLY A 286 3.76 13.81 9.29
N LYS A 287 3.20 15.00 9.47
CA LYS A 287 3.66 15.99 10.47
C LYS A 287 3.48 15.43 11.89
N ALA A 288 2.30 14.90 12.22
CA ALA A 288 2.04 14.31 13.54
C ALA A 288 2.97 13.11 13.82
N ALA A 289 3.25 12.27 12.80
CA ALA A 289 4.14 11.12 12.95
C ALA A 289 5.57 11.49 13.41
N ARG A 290 6.07 12.67 13.07
CA ARG A 290 7.40 13.16 13.49
C ARG A 290 7.50 13.32 15.01
N ARG A 291 6.38 13.56 15.72
CA ARG A 291 6.29 13.71 17.17
C ARG A 291 6.20 12.38 17.95
N SER A 292 6.17 11.23 17.28
CA SER A 292 5.95 9.89 17.90
C SER A 292 7.00 9.48 18.93
N LYS A 293 8.18 10.14 18.97
CA LYS A 293 9.25 9.87 19.94
C LYS A 293 8.91 10.44 21.31
N ASP A 294 8.41 11.67 21.36
CA ASP A 294 8.08 12.38 22.59
C ASP A 294 6.92 13.35 22.35
N PRO A 295 5.67 12.84 22.24
CA PRO A 295 4.50 13.64 21.97
C PRO A 295 4.04 14.38 23.24
N ASN A 296 3.53 15.60 23.06
CA ASN A 296 2.88 16.39 24.08
C ASN A 296 1.35 16.49 23.85
N LEU A 297 0.64 17.20 24.70
CA LEU A 297 -0.81 17.32 24.62
C LEU A 297 -1.26 18.13 23.39
N GLU A 298 -0.48 19.14 22.95
CA GLU A 298 -0.75 19.86 21.69
C GLU A 298 -0.70 18.93 20.49
N ASP A 299 0.32 18.07 20.44
CA ASP A 299 0.44 17.06 19.38
C ASP A 299 -0.78 16.10 19.36
N TRP A 300 -1.29 15.75 20.56
CA TRP A 300 -2.48 14.93 20.69
C TRP A 300 -3.74 15.64 20.20
N GLU A 301 -3.95 16.90 20.57
CA GLU A 301 -5.10 17.69 20.08
C GLU A 301 -5.07 17.82 18.55
N ASN A 302 -3.88 17.93 17.96
CA ASN A 302 -3.70 17.95 16.51
C ASN A 302 -4.08 16.58 15.86
N VAL A 303 -3.79 15.47 16.53
CA VAL A 303 -4.28 14.14 16.11
C VAL A 303 -5.80 14.06 16.21
N LEU A 304 -6.40 14.54 17.30
CA LEU A 304 -7.85 14.58 17.47
C LEU A 304 -8.52 15.46 16.40
N LYS A 305 -7.88 16.53 15.97
CA LYS A 305 -8.38 17.37 14.87
C LYS A 305 -8.42 16.64 13.52
N ILE A 306 -7.42 15.80 13.22
CA ILE A 306 -7.46 14.93 12.04
C ILE A 306 -8.64 13.95 12.15
N LEU A 307 -8.89 13.38 13.33
CA LEU A 307 -10.05 12.49 13.55
C LEU A 307 -11.39 13.22 13.38
N LYS A 308 -11.52 14.46 13.86
CA LYS A 308 -12.70 15.33 13.65
C LYS A 308 -12.92 15.61 12.15
N TYR A 309 -11.85 15.84 11.38
CA TYR A 309 -11.92 16.00 9.94
C TYR A 309 -12.39 14.71 9.24
N LEU A 310 -11.84 13.56 9.60
CA LEU A 310 -12.26 12.27 9.09
C LEU A 310 -13.74 11.99 9.37
N LYS A 311 -14.24 12.35 10.55
CA LYS A 311 -15.67 12.25 10.88
C LYS A 311 -16.54 13.07 9.94
N GLY A 312 -16.15 14.30 9.62
CA GLY A 312 -16.87 15.19 8.70
C GLY A 312 -16.79 14.75 7.24
N THR A 313 -15.82 13.89 6.91
CA THR A 313 -15.52 13.47 5.54
C THR A 313 -15.54 11.95 5.37
N ILE A 314 -16.28 11.23 6.22
CA ILE A 314 -16.33 9.75 6.20
C ILE A 314 -16.82 9.19 4.88
N LYS A 315 -17.70 9.89 4.18
CA LYS A 315 -18.30 9.47 2.91
C LYS A 315 -17.41 9.67 1.68
N TYR A 316 -16.17 10.15 1.85
CA TYR A 316 -15.23 10.36 0.75
C TYR A 316 -14.35 9.12 0.51
N GLY A 317 -14.01 8.89 -0.76
CA GLY A 317 -13.16 7.79 -1.21
C GLY A 317 -12.64 8.00 -2.63
N LEU A 318 -11.95 7.00 -3.16
CA LEU A 318 -11.37 7.01 -4.50
C LEU A 318 -12.36 6.44 -5.51
N ASN A 319 -12.71 7.20 -6.54
CA ASN A 319 -13.65 6.80 -7.57
C ASN A 319 -12.93 6.49 -8.88
N PHE A 320 -12.84 5.22 -9.23
CA PHE A 320 -12.20 4.73 -10.46
C PHE A 320 -13.23 4.65 -11.58
N THR A 321 -13.06 5.46 -12.61
CA THR A 321 -13.89 5.50 -13.82
C THR A 321 -13.05 5.22 -15.07
N LYS A 322 -13.70 5.13 -16.26
CA LYS A 322 -13.02 4.85 -17.53
C LYS A 322 -12.23 6.02 -18.10
N GLU A 323 -12.02 7.06 -17.34
CA GLU A 323 -11.22 8.18 -17.78
C GLU A 323 -9.77 7.76 -18.03
N GLN A 324 -9.21 8.25 -19.15
CA GLN A 324 -7.88 7.89 -19.60
C GLN A 324 -6.87 8.99 -19.28
N GLY A 325 -5.59 8.63 -19.45
CA GLY A 325 -4.47 9.51 -19.27
C GLY A 325 -3.83 9.39 -17.89
N ILE A 326 -2.56 9.75 -17.83
CA ILE A 326 -1.77 9.76 -16.61
C ILE A 326 -1.19 11.13 -16.44
N LYS A 327 -1.38 11.72 -15.27
CA LYS A 327 -0.83 13.01 -14.90
C LYS A 327 -0.09 12.88 -13.58
N ALA A 328 1.03 13.58 -13.48
CA ALA A 328 1.72 13.77 -12.22
C ALA A 328 1.69 15.25 -11.83
N PHE A 329 1.63 15.53 -10.54
CA PHE A 329 1.72 16.86 -9.94
C PHE A 329 2.83 16.80 -8.90
N VAL A 330 3.63 17.85 -8.80
CA VAL A 330 4.74 17.94 -7.84
C VAL A 330 4.82 19.33 -7.25
N ASP A 331 5.18 19.37 -5.96
CA ASP A 331 5.37 20.60 -5.18
C ASP A 331 6.42 20.37 -4.07
N ALA A 332 6.98 21.47 -3.55
CA ALA A 332 7.83 21.48 -2.38
C ALA A 332 7.52 22.64 -1.46
N ASP A 333 7.29 22.36 -0.18
CA ASP A 333 7.25 23.38 0.86
C ASP A 333 8.67 23.68 1.34
N TYR A 334 9.24 24.83 0.88
CA TYR A 334 10.60 25.21 1.20
C TYR A 334 10.79 25.54 2.68
N ALA A 335 11.71 24.82 3.35
CA ALA A 335 12.10 25.04 4.75
C ALA A 335 10.93 25.07 5.75
N GLY A 336 9.80 24.42 5.41
CA GLY A 336 8.55 24.46 6.21
C GLY A 336 8.57 23.67 7.50
N ASP A 337 9.61 22.88 7.76
CA ASP A 337 9.85 22.29 9.07
C ASP A 337 10.67 23.24 9.93
N LEU A 338 10.03 23.88 10.91
CA LEU A 338 10.63 24.95 11.71
C LEU A 338 11.80 24.49 12.59
N GLU A 339 11.83 23.22 12.99
CA GLU A 339 12.90 22.68 13.83
C GLU A 339 14.14 22.31 13.02
N THR A 340 13.93 21.62 11.92
CA THR A 340 15.04 21.08 11.09
C THR A 340 15.35 21.93 9.87
N ARG A 341 14.50 22.91 9.56
CA ARG A 341 14.54 23.74 8.33
C ARG A 341 14.55 22.93 7.05
N ARG A 342 14.09 21.67 7.10
CA ARG A 342 13.94 20.80 5.93
C ARG A 342 12.65 21.10 5.19
N SER A 343 12.70 20.92 3.89
CA SER A 343 11.56 21.03 2.98
C SER A 343 10.71 19.78 2.99
N THR A 344 9.45 19.89 2.56
CA THR A 344 8.55 18.74 2.38
C THR A 344 8.33 18.50 0.90
N THR A 345 8.59 17.29 0.42
CA THR A 345 8.24 16.82 -0.92
C THR A 345 6.78 16.39 -0.95
N GLY A 346 6.03 16.89 -1.92
CA GLY A 346 4.70 16.45 -2.26
C GLY A 346 4.59 16.05 -3.73
N PHE A 347 3.94 14.91 -4.00
CA PHE A 347 3.53 14.58 -5.35
C PHE A 347 2.25 13.74 -5.38
N LEU A 348 1.57 13.80 -6.51
CA LEU A 348 0.38 13.02 -6.83
C LEU A 348 0.50 12.46 -8.25
N ILE A 349 0.19 11.18 -8.44
CA ILE A 349 0.03 10.57 -9.76
C ILE A 349 -1.40 10.05 -9.87
N THR A 350 -2.09 10.40 -10.97
CA THR A 350 -3.46 9.98 -11.27
C THR A 350 -3.51 9.11 -12.52
N ILE A 351 -4.46 8.19 -12.56
CA ILE A 351 -4.92 7.53 -13.79
C ILE A 351 -6.33 8.02 -14.04
N GLY A 352 -6.57 8.67 -15.18
CA GLY A 352 -7.72 9.54 -15.33
C GLY A 352 -7.66 10.69 -14.33
N ASN A 353 -8.74 10.89 -13.58
CA ASN A 353 -8.79 11.88 -12.49
C ASN A 353 -8.61 11.25 -11.10
N THR A 354 -8.38 9.93 -11.01
CA THR A 354 -8.30 9.22 -9.71
C THR A 354 -6.86 9.12 -9.24
N PRO A 355 -6.56 9.53 -7.99
CA PRO A 355 -5.27 9.30 -7.35
C PRO A 355 -4.91 7.80 -7.29
N THR A 356 -3.74 7.46 -7.79
CA THR A 356 -3.21 6.09 -7.73
C THR A 356 -1.91 5.98 -6.95
N SER A 357 -1.10 7.06 -6.92
CA SER A 357 0.08 7.17 -6.05
C SER A 357 0.24 8.59 -5.55
N TRP A 358 0.70 8.75 -4.32
CA TRP A 358 0.96 10.05 -3.70
C TRP A 358 2.02 9.95 -2.62
N CYS A 359 2.63 11.08 -2.32
CA CYS A 359 3.66 11.18 -1.30
C CYS A 359 3.58 12.54 -0.60
N SER A 360 3.80 12.51 0.70
CA SER A 360 4.13 13.69 1.51
C SER A 360 5.26 13.30 2.44
N LYS A 361 6.47 13.79 2.20
CA LYS A 361 7.66 13.35 2.92
C LYS A 361 8.64 14.49 3.17
N LEU A 362 9.15 14.57 4.40
CA LEU A 362 10.24 15.48 4.75
C LEU A 362 11.51 15.08 3.96
N GLN A 363 12.16 16.05 3.34
CA GLN A 363 13.42 15.83 2.62
C GLN A 363 14.55 15.45 3.58
N HIS A 364 15.51 14.67 3.10
CA HIS A 364 16.61 14.21 3.94
C HIS A 364 17.68 15.26 4.21
N CYS A 365 17.79 16.28 3.35
CA CYS A 365 18.71 17.39 3.47
C CYS A 365 17.97 18.72 3.61
N VAL A 366 18.68 19.75 4.06
CA VAL A 366 18.21 21.15 4.03
C VAL A 366 18.51 21.69 2.66
N SER A 367 17.49 22.18 1.96
CA SER A 367 17.66 22.88 0.69
C SER A 367 18.04 24.32 0.93
N THR A 368 18.95 24.87 0.13
CA THR A 368 19.45 26.25 0.26
C THR A 368 18.65 27.26 -0.54
N SER A 369 17.72 26.80 -1.37
CA SER A 369 16.80 27.64 -2.13
C SER A 369 15.47 26.92 -2.43
N THR A 370 14.43 27.69 -2.73
CA THR A 370 13.14 27.15 -3.19
C THR A 370 13.32 26.29 -4.43
N ALA A 371 14.13 26.73 -5.41
CA ALA A 371 14.39 25.97 -6.63
C ALA A 371 15.05 24.61 -6.35
N GLU A 372 15.91 24.52 -5.34
CA GLU A 372 16.52 23.26 -4.91
C GLU A 372 15.51 22.29 -4.31
N SER A 373 14.64 22.78 -3.42
CA SER A 373 13.60 21.95 -2.80
C SER A 373 12.62 21.41 -3.85
N GLU A 374 12.24 22.24 -4.81
CA GLU A 374 11.39 21.85 -5.94
C GLU A 374 12.07 20.81 -6.83
N TYR A 375 13.35 21.00 -7.10
CA TYR A 375 14.11 20.07 -7.93
C TYR A 375 14.28 18.71 -7.22
N TYR A 376 14.44 18.72 -5.91
CA TYR A 376 14.45 17.50 -5.10
C TYR A 376 13.13 16.74 -5.23
N SER A 377 12.01 17.45 -5.08
CA SER A 377 10.66 16.89 -5.21
C SER A 377 10.41 16.35 -6.61
N LEU A 378 10.82 17.09 -7.64
CA LEU A 378 10.73 16.67 -9.04
C LEU A 378 11.51 15.37 -9.29
N SER A 379 12.71 15.24 -8.72
CA SER A 379 13.52 14.01 -8.82
C SER A 379 12.81 12.81 -8.20
N GLU A 380 12.21 12.96 -7.00
CA GLU A 380 11.47 11.88 -6.35
C GLU A 380 10.19 11.50 -7.14
N CYS A 381 9.42 12.48 -7.60
CA CYS A 381 8.25 12.25 -8.45
C CYS A 381 8.65 11.52 -9.76
N SER A 382 9.76 11.93 -10.40
CA SER A 382 10.24 11.31 -11.64
C SER A 382 10.58 9.82 -11.47
N LYS A 383 11.16 9.40 -10.34
CA LYS A 383 11.41 7.97 -10.05
C LYS A 383 10.11 7.16 -10.04
N HIS A 384 9.06 7.70 -9.43
CA HIS A 384 7.74 7.07 -9.44
C HIS A 384 7.13 7.05 -10.85
N CYS A 385 7.28 8.12 -11.62
CA CYS A 385 6.84 8.17 -13.02
C CYS A 385 7.52 7.09 -13.88
N ILE A 386 8.82 6.84 -13.70
CA ILE A 386 9.53 5.78 -14.41
C ILE A 386 9.00 4.39 -14.01
N TRP A 387 8.76 4.16 -12.72
CA TRP A 387 8.15 2.91 -12.28
C TRP A 387 6.76 2.72 -12.91
N TYR A 388 5.93 3.77 -12.99
CA TYR A 388 4.63 3.74 -13.68
C TYR A 388 4.78 3.43 -15.17
N LEU A 389 5.71 4.08 -15.87
CA LEU A 389 5.97 3.81 -17.29
C LEU A 389 6.35 2.36 -17.54
N ASN A 390 7.26 1.81 -16.74
CA ASN A 390 7.68 0.42 -16.86
C ASN A 390 6.50 -0.51 -16.60
N LEU A 391 5.79 -0.32 -15.49
CA LEU A 391 4.64 -1.13 -15.11
C LEU A 391 3.55 -1.13 -16.21
N LEU A 392 3.15 0.04 -16.68
CA LEU A 392 2.06 0.16 -17.66
C LEU A 392 2.46 -0.33 -19.05
N ASN A 393 3.74 -0.19 -19.42
CA ASN A 393 4.25 -0.76 -20.66
C ASN A 393 4.32 -2.29 -20.60
N GLU A 394 4.59 -2.87 -19.43
CA GLU A 394 4.44 -4.32 -19.24
C GLU A 394 2.99 -4.79 -19.38
N PHE A 395 2.00 -3.90 -19.14
CA PHE A 395 0.58 -4.14 -19.46
C PHE A 395 0.20 -3.83 -20.92
N GLY A 396 1.17 -3.50 -21.80
CA GLY A 396 0.95 -3.26 -23.22
C GLY A 396 0.39 -1.87 -23.57
N LEU A 397 0.41 -0.90 -22.64
CA LEU A 397 -0.15 0.44 -22.88
C LEU A 397 0.76 1.33 -23.77
N ASN A 398 1.98 0.89 -24.09
CA ASN A 398 2.93 1.55 -25.00
C ASN A 398 3.14 3.07 -24.74
N MET A 399 3.16 3.45 -23.47
CA MET A 399 3.35 4.83 -23.06
C MET A 399 4.80 5.28 -23.26
N LYS A 400 4.97 6.42 -23.92
CA LYS A 400 6.31 7.01 -24.16
C LYS A 400 6.78 7.88 -23.00
N SER A 401 5.87 8.67 -22.42
CA SER A 401 6.21 9.64 -21.37
C SER A 401 5.04 9.90 -20.42
N ILE A 402 5.36 10.41 -19.22
CA ILE A 402 4.38 10.97 -18.28
C ILE A 402 4.57 12.49 -18.19
N GLU A 403 3.45 13.24 -18.24
CA GLU A 403 3.44 14.69 -18.03
C GLU A 403 3.47 14.98 -16.51
N ILE A 404 4.47 15.76 -16.07
CA ILE A 404 4.60 16.24 -14.69
C ILE A 404 4.26 17.73 -14.66
N ASN A 405 3.22 18.05 -13.92
CA ASN A 405 2.77 19.41 -13.70
C ASN A 405 3.50 20.02 -12.50
N ILE A 406 4.13 21.17 -12.68
CA ILE A 406 4.92 21.88 -11.69
C ILE A 406 4.66 23.39 -11.81
N ASP A 407 4.58 24.11 -10.71
CA ASP A 407 4.32 25.55 -10.67
C ASP A 407 5.58 26.43 -10.55
N ASN A 408 6.75 25.81 -10.52
CA ASN A 408 8.04 26.49 -10.45
C ASN A 408 8.70 26.61 -11.84
N LYS A 409 8.60 27.80 -12.45
CA LYS A 409 9.22 28.09 -13.77
C LYS A 409 10.74 27.94 -13.74
N ALA A 410 11.40 28.32 -12.63
CA ALA A 410 12.85 28.22 -12.52
C ALA A 410 13.31 26.75 -12.49
N ALA A 411 12.57 25.85 -11.84
CA ALA A 411 12.85 24.42 -11.86
C ALA A 411 12.71 23.86 -13.29
N ILE A 412 11.67 24.25 -14.03
CA ILE A 412 11.48 23.85 -15.44
C ILE A 412 12.64 24.37 -16.31
N PHE A 413 13.02 25.64 -16.13
CA PHE A 413 14.11 26.23 -16.88
C PHE A 413 15.44 25.50 -16.65
N ASN A 414 15.79 25.24 -15.38
CA ASN A 414 16.99 24.52 -15.03
C ASN A 414 17.01 23.07 -15.53
N ALA A 415 15.84 22.44 -15.60
CA ALA A 415 15.70 21.08 -16.13
C ALA A 415 15.93 21.00 -17.65
N LYS A 416 15.51 22.02 -18.38
CA LYS A 416 15.62 22.06 -19.85
C LYS A 416 16.97 22.60 -20.37
N ASN A 417 17.62 23.47 -19.61
CA ASN A 417 18.87 24.09 -20.02
C ASN A 417 20.09 23.26 -19.64
N GLN A 418 21.04 23.13 -20.59
CA GLN A 418 22.27 22.34 -20.40
C GLN A 418 23.39 23.08 -19.65
N SER A 419 23.27 24.41 -19.45
CA SER A 419 24.29 25.18 -18.75
C SER A 419 24.41 24.71 -17.29
N ILE A 420 25.60 24.37 -16.87
CA ILE A 420 25.95 24.07 -15.47
C ILE A 420 25.98 25.41 -14.73
N ASN A 421 24.96 25.68 -13.93
CA ASN A 421 25.02 26.83 -13.03
C ASN A 421 25.92 26.45 -11.84
N PRO A 422 26.99 27.21 -11.54
CA PRO A 422 27.87 26.92 -10.38
C PRO A 422 27.12 26.76 -9.05
N LYS A 423 25.94 27.39 -8.94
CA LYS A 423 25.05 27.30 -7.77
C LYS A 423 24.34 25.95 -7.62
N THR A 424 24.40 25.03 -8.60
CA THR A 424 23.67 23.73 -8.59
C THR A 424 24.60 22.53 -8.45
N LYS A 425 25.90 22.71 -8.20
CA LYS A 425 26.87 21.61 -8.09
C LYS A 425 26.50 20.54 -7.09
N HIS A 426 25.92 20.91 -5.94
CA HIS A 426 25.46 19.98 -4.90
C HIS A 426 24.21 19.18 -5.27
N MET A 427 23.51 19.57 -6.36
CA MET A 427 22.34 18.87 -6.91
C MET A 427 22.67 18.09 -8.20
N ASP A 428 23.93 18.04 -8.58
CA ASP A 428 24.39 17.62 -9.91
C ASP A 428 23.78 16.30 -10.38
N ILE A 429 23.79 15.25 -9.55
CA ILE A 429 23.22 13.94 -9.88
C ILE A 429 21.73 14.04 -10.21
N ARG A 430 20.94 14.79 -9.42
CA ARG A 430 19.49 14.95 -9.68
C ARG A 430 19.23 15.76 -10.93
N VAL A 431 20.05 16.78 -11.17
CA VAL A 431 19.97 17.62 -12.37
C VAL A 431 20.22 16.78 -13.63
N HIS A 432 21.29 16.00 -13.64
CA HIS A 432 21.61 15.12 -14.76
C HIS A 432 20.55 14.03 -14.95
N TYR A 433 20.06 13.42 -13.88
CA TYR A 433 18.99 12.42 -13.94
C TYR A 433 17.71 12.96 -14.61
N ILE A 434 17.22 14.13 -14.18
CA ILE A 434 16.00 14.72 -14.76
C ILE A 434 16.23 15.10 -16.22
N ARG A 435 17.39 15.70 -16.55
CA ARG A 435 17.74 16.07 -17.94
C ARG A 435 17.83 14.85 -18.85
N GLU A 436 18.35 13.75 -18.37
CA GLU A 436 18.37 12.47 -19.09
C GLU A 436 16.96 11.98 -19.37
N LEU A 437 16.07 11.98 -18.37
CA LEU A 437 14.69 11.55 -18.54
C LEU A 437 13.92 12.44 -19.56
N ILE A 438 14.18 13.73 -19.58
CA ILE A 438 13.59 14.66 -20.56
C ILE A 438 14.13 14.37 -21.96
N ARG A 439 15.45 14.24 -22.13
CA ARG A 439 16.10 13.92 -23.41
C ARG A 439 15.59 12.59 -23.98
N ASN A 440 15.44 11.59 -23.14
CA ASN A 440 14.93 10.28 -23.52
C ASN A 440 13.39 10.24 -23.66
N ASN A 441 12.74 11.41 -23.61
CA ASN A 441 11.28 11.57 -23.69
C ASN A 441 10.51 10.64 -22.72
N LYS A 442 11.06 10.41 -21.52
CA LYS A 442 10.41 9.62 -20.47
C LYS A 442 9.48 10.45 -19.61
N ILE A 443 9.82 11.74 -19.41
CA ILE A 443 8.98 12.72 -18.72
C ILE A 443 8.86 14.00 -19.54
N LYS A 444 7.73 14.69 -19.38
CA LYS A 444 7.49 16.04 -19.95
C LYS A 444 7.10 16.97 -18.81
N LEU A 445 7.79 18.11 -18.71
CA LEU A 445 7.48 19.11 -17.70
C LEU A 445 6.53 20.16 -18.28
N LYS A 446 5.43 20.40 -17.56
CA LYS A 446 4.42 21.39 -17.90
C LYS A 446 4.22 22.36 -16.75
N TYR A 447 4.24 23.64 -17.05
CA TYR A 447 3.92 24.67 -16.07
C TYR A 447 2.42 24.67 -15.77
N ILE A 448 2.09 24.74 -14.48
CA ILE A 448 0.74 24.94 -13.98
C ILE A 448 0.73 26.09 -12.98
N LYS A 449 -0.36 26.87 -12.89
CA LYS A 449 -0.48 27.88 -11.83
C LYS A 449 -0.67 27.20 -10.48
N SER A 450 -0.07 27.74 -9.41
CA SER A 450 -0.11 27.13 -8.05
C SER A 450 -1.52 26.81 -7.57
N GLN A 451 -2.51 27.68 -7.87
CA GLN A 451 -3.91 27.42 -7.49
C GLN A 451 -4.52 26.15 -8.10
N TYR A 452 -3.92 25.58 -9.15
CA TYR A 452 -4.34 24.35 -9.80
C TYR A 452 -3.37 23.18 -9.54
N ASN A 453 -2.29 23.42 -8.76
CA ASN A 453 -1.35 22.37 -8.42
C ASN A 453 -1.90 21.48 -7.30
N LEU A 454 -2.37 20.30 -7.68
CA LEU A 454 -2.91 19.32 -6.70
C LEU A 454 -1.85 18.82 -5.71
N ALA A 455 -0.56 19.07 -5.96
CA ALA A 455 0.49 18.67 -5.03
C ALA A 455 0.60 19.59 -3.81
N ASP A 456 0.03 20.77 -3.82
CA ASP A 456 0.02 21.73 -2.69
C ASP A 456 -0.51 21.12 -1.38
N GLY A 457 -1.57 20.32 -1.46
CA GLY A 457 -2.16 19.67 -0.28
C GLY A 457 -1.29 18.58 0.35
N PHE A 458 -0.20 18.19 -0.31
CA PHE A 458 0.78 17.22 0.20
C PHE A 458 1.99 17.89 0.86
N THR A 459 2.12 19.21 0.79
CA THR A 459 3.30 19.94 1.27
C THR A 459 2.97 20.93 2.39
N LYS A 460 1.72 21.41 2.50
CA LYS A 460 1.33 22.43 3.46
C LYS A 460 -0.08 22.23 4.00
N TYR A 461 -0.40 22.89 5.12
CA TYR A 461 -1.76 22.99 5.63
C TYR A 461 -2.59 23.95 4.78
N LEU A 462 -3.79 23.55 4.44
CA LEU A 462 -4.72 24.33 3.64
C LEU A 462 -5.76 25.03 4.52
N SER A 463 -6.24 26.20 4.08
CA SER A 463 -7.43 26.86 4.66
C SER A 463 -8.69 26.05 4.39
N ASN A 464 -9.82 26.36 5.05
CA ASN A 464 -11.07 25.61 4.86
C ASN A 464 -11.49 25.52 3.39
N GLY A 465 -11.52 26.64 2.66
CA GLY A 465 -11.92 26.62 1.25
C GLY A 465 -10.93 25.89 0.35
N GLN A 466 -9.63 26.07 0.58
CA GLN A 466 -8.60 25.34 -0.17
C GLN A 466 -8.68 23.82 0.12
N MET A 467 -8.92 23.42 1.37
CA MET A 467 -9.06 22.01 1.74
C MET A 467 -10.29 21.36 1.12
N ASP A 468 -11.42 22.08 1.06
CA ASP A 468 -12.63 21.59 0.39
C ASP A 468 -12.38 21.41 -1.12
N ASN A 469 -11.75 22.37 -1.79
CA ASN A 469 -11.38 22.29 -3.21
C ASN A 469 -10.40 21.16 -3.48
N PHE A 470 -9.34 21.06 -2.68
CA PHE A 470 -8.34 19.99 -2.79
C PHE A 470 -8.99 18.61 -2.64
N ARG A 471 -9.74 18.41 -1.55
CA ARG A 471 -10.45 17.13 -1.32
C ARG A 471 -11.35 16.75 -2.48
N ASN A 472 -12.19 17.68 -2.96
CA ASN A 472 -13.14 17.43 -4.05
C ASN A 472 -12.44 17.19 -5.39
N SER A 473 -11.18 17.66 -5.56
CA SER A 473 -10.37 17.39 -6.77
C SER A 473 -9.71 16.01 -6.76
N ILE A 474 -9.52 15.39 -5.59
CA ILE A 474 -8.81 14.11 -5.45
C ILE A 474 -9.67 12.98 -4.90
N LEU A 475 -10.82 13.28 -4.30
CA LEU A 475 -11.76 12.32 -3.73
C LEU A 475 -13.18 12.62 -4.20
N THR A 476 -14.00 11.59 -4.23
CA THR A 476 -15.44 11.69 -4.55
C THR A 476 -16.25 11.40 -3.29
N ASN A 477 -17.35 12.11 -3.07
CA ASN A 477 -18.35 11.74 -2.08
C ASN A 477 -19.21 10.63 -2.67
N ILE A 478 -19.47 9.57 -1.90
CA ILE A 478 -20.29 8.45 -2.38
C ILE A 478 -21.73 8.89 -2.76
N ASN A 479 -22.23 9.95 -2.15
CA ASN A 479 -23.56 10.49 -2.49
C ASN A 479 -23.61 11.09 -3.91
N ASP A 480 -22.45 11.41 -4.51
CA ASP A 480 -22.34 11.96 -5.86
C ASP A 480 -22.24 10.85 -6.93
N ILE A 481 -22.26 9.57 -6.50
CA ILE A 481 -22.18 8.42 -7.38
C ILE A 481 -23.56 7.85 -7.65
N ASN A 482 -23.96 7.87 -8.91
CA ASN A 482 -25.20 7.26 -9.37
C ASN A 482 -25.02 5.76 -9.66
N ASP A 483 -26.13 5.01 -9.66
CA ASP A 483 -26.21 3.61 -10.10
C ASP A 483 -25.24 2.66 -9.36
N ILE A 484 -25.21 2.73 -8.03
CA ILE A 484 -24.47 1.79 -7.19
C ILE A 484 -25.14 0.41 -7.31
N GLU A 485 -24.34 -0.60 -7.70
CA GLU A 485 -24.79 -2.00 -7.67
C GLU A 485 -24.84 -2.48 -6.19
N VAL A 486 -26.03 -2.82 -5.70
CA VAL A 486 -26.28 -3.33 -4.34
C VAL A 486 -25.90 -4.82 -4.25
#